data_bd2ae6cd8bb40f1124f146ad7de66348
#
_entry.id   bd2ae6cd8bb40f1124f146ad7de66348
#
_cell.length_a   1.000
_cell.length_b   1.000
_cell.length_c   1.000
_cell.angle_alpha   90.00
_cell.angle_beta   90.00
_cell.angle_gamma   90.00
#
_symmetry.space_group_name_H-M   'P 1'
#
loop_
_entity.id
_entity.type
_entity.pdbx_description
1 polymer ?
#
loop_
_entity_poly.entity_id
_entity_poly.type
_entity_poly.pdbx_seq_one_letter_code
_entity_poly.pdbx_strand_id
1 'polypeptide(L)'
;DRSRGLGDVYKRQDMWYAGYVEYLTGYGVAVGYNDRTYRGDKAITRAEFTAMAARFFDMYGDGAEEIMEQYEGFDDVSDGYWAAEYIKDAAIHGWVEGYGDGTFRADDPIDRAEVVTIVNRLLGREADEDYIADNHRRLVMFPDVSSRHWAYYNVLEAANAHTAILTAPETWDK
;
A
#
# COMPACT_ATOMS: atom_id res chain seq x y z
N ASP A 1 -16.43 -19.88 13.71
CA ASP A 1 -17.60 -19.20 13.10
C ASP A 1 -17.19 -17.80 12.65
N ARG A 2 -16.47 -17.74 11.50
CA ARG A 2 -15.93 -16.48 10.91
C ARG A 2 -16.97 -15.72 10.07
N SER A 3 -18.18 -16.23 9.95
CA SER A 3 -19.23 -15.70 9.07
C SER A 3 -20.17 -14.66 9.71
N ARG A 4 -19.98 -14.29 10.95
CA ARG A 4 -20.92 -13.41 11.69
C ARG A 4 -20.67 -11.90 11.54
N GLY A 5 -19.65 -11.45 10.81
CA GLY A 5 -19.30 -10.02 10.70
C GLY A 5 -19.74 -9.28 9.44
N LEU A 6 -20.23 -9.96 8.41
CA LEU A 6 -20.37 -9.42 7.05
C LEU A 6 -21.80 -9.08 6.62
N GLY A 7 -22.77 -9.04 7.54
CA GLY A 7 -24.19 -8.90 7.21
C GLY A 7 -24.61 -7.68 6.39
N ASP A 8 -23.81 -6.60 6.38
CA ASP A 8 -24.14 -5.36 5.65
C ASP A 8 -23.32 -5.17 4.37
N VAL A 9 -22.20 -5.87 4.21
CA VAL A 9 -21.43 -5.86 2.95
C VAL A 9 -22.26 -6.49 1.82
N TYR A 10 -23.05 -7.52 2.11
CA TYR A 10 -23.94 -8.17 1.14
C TYR A 10 -25.12 -7.30 0.64
N LYS A 11 -25.44 -6.20 1.33
CA LYS A 11 -26.56 -5.34 0.92
C LYS A 11 -26.22 -4.35 -0.19
N ARG A 12 -24.95 -4.23 -0.60
CA ARG A 12 -24.48 -3.33 -1.67
C ARG A 12 -23.69 -4.09 -2.75
N GLN A 13 -24.23 -5.21 -3.20
CA GLN A 13 -23.65 -5.99 -4.33
C GLN A 13 -23.62 -5.24 -5.66
N ASP A 14 -24.28 -4.11 -5.74
CA ASP A 14 -24.31 -3.20 -6.89
C ASP A 14 -23.09 -2.23 -6.93
N MET A 15 -22.30 -2.17 -5.87
CA MET A 15 -21.12 -1.30 -5.85
C MET A 15 -19.97 -1.94 -6.65
N TRP A 16 -19.32 -1.14 -7.48
CA TRP A 16 -18.22 -1.59 -8.35
C TRP A 16 -17.08 -2.30 -7.62
N TYR A 17 -16.85 -1.95 -6.36
CA TYR A 17 -15.80 -2.53 -5.52
C TYR A 17 -16.25 -3.76 -4.70
N ALA A 18 -17.53 -4.17 -4.76
CA ALA A 18 -18.09 -5.19 -3.88
C ALA A 18 -17.32 -6.53 -3.97
N GLY A 19 -17.01 -6.99 -5.18
CA GLY A 19 -16.26 -8.23 -5.37
C GLY A 19 -14.84 -8.19 -4.79
N TYR A 20 -14.15 -7.05 -4.91
CA TYR A 20 -12.81 -6.88 -4.32
C TYR A 20 -12.87 -6.87 -2.80
N VAL A 21 -13.86 -6.19 -2.22
CA VAL A 21 -14.07 -6.15 -0.76
C VAL A 21 -14.40 -7.55 -0.24
N GLU A 22 -15.28 -8.29 -0.90
CA GLU A 22 -15.62 -9.66 -0.52
C GLU A 22 -14.38 -10.55 -0.53
N TYR A 23 -13.56 -10.48 -1.57
CA TYR A 23 -12.33 -11.24 -1.69
C TYR A 23 -11.36 -10.90 -0.55
N LEU A 24 -11.01 -9.63 -0.37
CA LEU A 24 -10.04 -9.19 0.64
C LEU A 24 -10.53 -9.42 2.08
N THR A 25 -11.84 -9.31 2.33
CA THR A 25 -12.40 -9.61 3.65
C THR A 25 -12.44 -11.11 3.94
N GLY A 26 -12.64 -11.93 2.90
CA GLY A 26 -12.56 -13.39 3.02
C GLY A 26 -11.20 -13.87 3.51
N TYR A 27 -10.15 -13.15 3.16
CA TYR A 27 -8.77 -13.42 3.61
C TYR A 27 -8.34 -12.61 4.85
N GLY A 28 -9.20 -11.74 5.37
CA GLY A 28 -8.88 -10.93 6.55
C GLY A 28 -7.99 -9.72 6.29
N VAL A 29 -7.68 -9.40 5.03
CA VAL A 29 -6.87 -8.24 4.63
C VAL A 29 -7.66 -6.94 4.86
N ALA A 30 -8.85 -6.85 4.28
CA ALA A 30 -9.76 -5.75 4.52
C ALA A 30 -10.76 -6.12 5.62
N VAL A 31 -10.79 -5.33 6.69
CA VAL A 31 -11.76 -5.51 7.77
C VAL A 31 -12.64 -4.27 7.86
N GLY A 32 -13.92 -4.49 8.20
CA GLY A 32 -14.84 -3.38 8.43
C GLY A 32 -14.65 -2.77 9.83
N TYR A 33 -15.49 -1.80 10.14
CA TYR A 33 -15.53 -1.14 11.44
C TYR A 33 -16.29 -1.98 12.47
N ASN A 34 -16.10 -1.67 13.76
CA ASN A 34 -16.78 -2.37 14.88
C ASN A 34 -18.32 -2.30 14.81
N ASP A 35 -18.87 -1.31 14.13
CA ASP A 35 -20.29 -1.17 13.85
C ASP A 35 -20.79 -2.02 12.66
N ARG A 36 -19.94 -2.89 12.12
CA ARG A 36 -20.18 -3.77 10.98
C ARG A 36 -20.37 -3.03 9.65
N THR A 37 -19.93 -1.79 9.53
CA THR A 37 -19.91 -1.06 8.26
C THR A 37 -18.56 -1.19 7.58
N TYR A 38 -18.50 -1.06 6.26
CA TYR A 38 -17.25 -1.02 5.49
C TYR A 38 -16.85 0.40 5.11
N ARG A 39 -17.83 1.27 4.85
CA ARG A 39 -17.64 2.69 4.51
C ARG A 39 -16.76 2.90 3.27
N GLY A 40 -17.01 2.14 2.19
CA GLY A 40 -16.18 2.12 0.98
C GLY A 40 -16.04 3.46 0.26
N ASP A 41 -16.94 4.42 0.50
CA ASP A 41 -16.87 5.77 -0.07
C ASP A 41 -16.15 6.79 0.84
N LYS A 42 -15.68 6.35 2.01
CA LYS A 42 -14.91 7.19 2.94
C LYS A 42 -13.43 7.14 2.59
N ALA A 43 -12.75 8.27 2.72
CA ALA A 43 -11.29 8.29 2.62
C ALA A 43 -10.69 7.37 3.69
N ILE A 44 -9.70 6.58 3.29
CA ILE A 44 -8.93 5.69 4.17
C ILE A 44 -7.77 6.47 4.78
N THR A 45 -7.40 6.16 6.02
CA THR A 45 -6.24 6.76 6.67
C THR A 45 -4.95 6.02 6.32
N ARG A 46 -3.81 6.66 6.56
CA ARG A 46 -2.49 6.03 6.39
C ARG A 46 -2.36 4.77 7.24
N ALA A 47 -2.80 4.81 8.49
CA ALA A 47 -2.80 3.64 9.38
C ALA A 47 -3.71 2.51 8.87
N GLU A 48 -4.92 2.84 8.40
CA GLU A 48 -5.84 1.84 7.87
C GLU A 48 -5.26 1.14 6.63
N PHE A 49 -4.65 1.90 5.71
CA PHE A 49 -4.02 1.32 4.53
C PHE A 49 -2.77 0.50 4.87
N THR A 50 -1.91 1.00 5.75
CA THR A 50 -0.72 0.28 6.23
C THR A 50 -1.10 -1.06 6.88
N ALA A 51 -2.15 -1.07 7.71
CA ALA A 51 -2.64 -2.31 8.30
C ALA A 51 -3.18 -3.30 7.25
N MET A 52 -3.79 -2.82 6.18
CA MET A 52 -4.20 -3.70 5.06
C MET A 52 -2.98 -4.26 4.31
N ALA A 53 -1.96 -3.44 4.07
CA ALA A 53 -0.71 -3.86 3.42
C ALA A 53 0.02 -4.94 4.25
N ALA A 54 0.18 -4.72 5.55
CA ALA A 54 0.80 -5.69 6.45
C ALA A 54 0.03 -7.04 6.48
N ARG A 55 -1.29 -7.00 6.61
CA ARG A 55 -2.12 -8.23 6.57
C ARG A 55 -2.05 -8.95 5.23
N PHE A 56 -1.93 -8.22 4.12
CA PHE A 56 -1.74 -8.81 2.80
C PHE A 56 -0.40 -9.53 2.73
N PHE A 57 0.66 -8.92 3.24
CA PHE A 57 1.98 -9.53 3.29
C PHE A 57 2.00 -10.78 4.16
N ASP A 58 1.41 -10.76 5.35
CA ASP A 58 1.28 -11.93 6.23
C ASP A 58 0.61 -13.13 5.52
N MET A 59 -0.27 -12.85 4.57
CA MET A 59 -0.99 -13.88 3.83
C MET A 59 -0.17 -14.46 2.68
N TYR A 60 0.64 -13.67 2.00
CA TYR A 60 1.35 -14.05 0.77
C TYR A 60 2.87 -14.02 0.90
N GLY A 61 3.40 -13.42 1.95
CA GLY A 61 4.83 -13.26 2.14
C GLY A 61 5.49 -14.58 2.58
N ASP A 62 6.61 -14.90 1.97
CA ASP A 62 7.44 -16.06 2.33
C ASP A 62 8.37 -15.77 3.54
N GLY A 63 7.97 -14.86 4.44
CA GLY A 63 8.78 -14.49 5.59
C GLY A 63 10.04 -13.72 5.18
N ALA A 64 9.87 -12.62 4.46
CA ALA A 64 10.99 -11.77 4.09
C ALA A 64 11.83 -11.39 5.30
N GLU A 65 13.16 -11.45 5.14
CA GLU A 65 14.11 -11.08 6.18
C GLU A 65 13.86 -9.62 6.62
N GLU A 66 13.96 -9.37 7.93
CA GLU A 66 13.92 -8.02 8.48
C GLU A 66 15.00 -7.17 7.81
N ILE A 67 14.58 -6.10 7.12
CA ILE A 67 15.50 -5.25 6.36
C ILE A 67 16.15 -4.18 7.25
N MET A 68 15.47 -3.80 8.34
CA MET A 68 15.97 -2.78 9.27
C MET A 68 16.16 -3.33 10.68
N GLU A 69 17.42 -3.38 11.13
CA GLU A 69 17.78 -3.82 12.49
C GLU A 69 17.34 -2.83 13.61
N GLN A 70 17.01 -1.57 13.26
CA GLN A 70 16.66 -0.53 14.24
C GLN A 70 15.45 0.26 13.77
N TYR A 71 14.34 0.05 14.43
CA TYR A 71 13.14 0.87 14.35
C TYR A 71 12.99 1.68 15.65
N GLU A 72 13.13 2.99 15.57
CA GLU A 72 13.04 3.88 16.75
C GLU A 72 11.61 4.33 17.05
N GLY A 73 10.64 4.00 16.19
CA GLY A 73 9.26 4.46 16.30
C GLY A 73 9.00 5.80 15.62
N PHE A 74 7.77 6.25 15.69
CA PHE A 74 7.35 7.58 15.24
C PHE A 74 6.78 8.35 16.43
N ASP A 75 7.11 9.63 16.53
CA ASP A 75 6.76 10.49 17.67
C ASP A 75 5.26 10.57 17.95
N ASP A 76 4.44 10.40 16.93
CA ASP A 76 2.97 10.49 16.99
C ASP A 76 2.26 9.11 17.03
N VAL A 77 3.00 8.00 17.10
CA VAL A 77 2.46 6.65 17.20
C VAL A 77 2.84 6.03 18.54
N SER A 78 1.92 6.04 19.49
CA SER A 78 2.15 5.39 20.78
C SER A 78 2.00 3.87 20.70
N ASP A 79 2.67 3.13 21.58
CA ASP A 79 2.59 1.66 21.65
C ASP A 79 1.15 1.13 21.81
N GLY A 80 0.26 1.93 22.42
CA GLY A 80 -1.15 1.60 22.59
C GLY A 80 -2.03 1.94 21.39
N TYR A 81 -1.48 2.52 20.33
CA TYR A 81 -2.26 2.84 19.14
C TYR A 81 -2.65 1.54 18.41
N TRP A 82 -3.88 1.46 17.93
CA TRP A 82 -4.43 0.21 17.37
C TRP A 82 -3.63 -0.35 16.19
N ALA A 83 -2.94 0.50 15.43
CA ALA A 83 -2.15 0.11 14.26
C ALA A 83 -0.63 0.11 14.53
N ALA A 84 -0.17 0.31 15.78
CA ALA A 84 1.25 0.46 16.09
C ALA A 84 2.11 -0.70 15.56
N GLU A 85 1.68 -1.94 15.78
CA GLU A 85 2.41 -3.13 15.31
C GLU A 85 2.43 -3.22 13.78
N TYR A 86 1.32 -2.89 13.09
CA TYR A 86 1.29 -2.87 11.62
C TYR A 86 2.20 -1.79 11.03
N ILE A 87 2.25 -0.61 11.66
CA ILE A 87 3.12 0.50 11.24
C ILE A 87 4.57 0.13 11.46
N LYS A 88 4.90 -0.45 12.61
CA LYS A 88 6.23 -0.95 12.93
C LYS A 88 6.69 -1.99 11.90
N ASP A 89 5.87 -3.00 11.65
CA ASP A 89 6.13 -4.05 10.66
C ASP A 89 6.39 -3.46 9.27
N ALA A 90 5.52 -2.59 8.80
CA ALA A 90 5.65 -1.94 7.52
C ALA A 90 6.91 -1.05 7.41
N ALA A 91 7.31 -0.41 8.52
CA ALA A 91 8.53 0.41 8.58
C ALA A 91 9.80 -0.45 8.58
N ILE A 92 9.83 -1.55 9.34
CA ILE A 92 10.97 -2.49 9.38
C ILE A 92 11.21 -3.08 7.99
N HIS A 93 10.15 -3.43 7.25
CA HIS A 93 10.24 -3.93 5.89
C HIS A 93 10.45 -2.83 4.84
N GLY A 94 10.53 -1.56 5.24
CA GLY A 94 10.75 -0.44 4.32
C GLY A 94 9.57 -0.09 3.40
N TRP A 95 8.36 -0.65 3.66
CA TRP A 95 7.19 -0.32 2.83
C TRP A 95 6.64 1.07 3.10
N VAL A 96 6.75 1.53 4.34
CA VAL A 96 6.36 2.87 4.75
C VAL A 96 7.52 3.62 5.34
N GLU A 97 7.48 4.93 5.19
CA GLU A 97 8.39 5.88 5.82
C GLU A 97 7.58 6.95 6.54
N GLY A 98 8.14 7.50 7.60
CA GLY A 98 7.61 8.70 8.24
C GLY A 98 7.98 9.97 7.48
N TYR A 99 7.51 11.08 8.01
CA TYR A 99 7.90 12.40 7.53
C TYR A 99 9.22 12.85 8.18
N GLY A 100 9.89 13.81 7.54
CA GLY A 100 11.17 14.30 8.03
C GLY A 100 11.15 15.02 9.39
N ASP A 101 9.95 15.18 9.97
CA ASP A 101 9.72 15.71 11.31
C ASP A 101 9.56 14.61 12.39
N GLY A 102 9.81 13.35 12.04
CA GLY A 102 9.70 12.20 12.96
C GLY A 102 8.28 11.64 13.11
N THR A 103 7.29 12.18 12.41
CA THR A 103 5.89 11.72 12.50
C THR A 103 5.53 10.73 11.41
N PHE A 104 4.51 9.89 11.67
CA PHE A 104 3.87 9.00 10.69
C PHE A 104 2.56 9.58 10.15
N ARG A 105 1.85 10.37 10.94
CA ARG A 105 0.54 10.96 10.64
C ARG A 105 -0.51 9.89 10.36
N ALA A 106 -0.66 8.98 11.29
CA ALA A 106 -1.45 7.76 11.18
C ALA A 106 -2.93 8.00 10.79
N ASP A 107 -3.53 9.07 11.30
CA ASP A 107 -4.94 9.40 11.09
C ASP A 107 -5.18 10.32 9.86
N ASP A 108 -4.13 10.78 9.19
CA ASP A 108 -4.28 11.58 7.97
C ASP A 108 -4.77 10.70 6.81
N PRO A 109 -5.57 11.23 5.89
CA PRO A 109 -5.93 10.53 4.66
C PRO A 109 -4.68 10.21 3.84
N ILE A 110 -4.59 8.96 3.34
CA ILE A 110 -3.52 8.57 2.42
C ILE A 110 -3.87 9.00 1.00
N ASP A 111 -2.90 9.53 0.26
CA ASP A 111 -3.09 9.87 -1.14
C ASP A 111 -2.71 8.72 -2.10
N ARG A 112 -3.03 8.89 -3.39
CA ARG A 112 -2.80 7.84 -4.40
C ARG A 112 -1.31 7.58 -4.64
N ALA A 113 -0.47 8.60 -4.55
CA ALA A 113 0.98 8.48 -4.74
C ALA A 113 1.61 7.69 -3.59
N GLU A 114 1.17 7.93 -2.36
CA GLU A 114 1.57 7.16 -1.19
C GLU A 114 1.12 5.69 -1.30
N VAL A 115 -0.14 5.47 -1.72
CA VAL A 115 -0.67 4.11 -1.93
C VAL A 115 0.18 3.31 -2.93
N VAL A 116 0.44 3.85 -4.12
CA VAL A 116 1.22 3.12 -5.14
C VAL A 116 2.66 2.90 -4.70
N THR A 117 3.25 3.84 -3.96
CA THR A 117 4.60 3.68 -3.42
C THR A 117 4.67 2.52 -2.42
N ILE A 118 3.72 2.45 -1.49
CA ILE A 118 3.65 1.34 -0.53
C ILE A 118 3.42 0.01 -1.25
N VAL A 119 2.53 -0.04 -2.24
CA VAL A 119 2.24 -1.27 -3.00
C VAL A 119 3.46 -1.73 -3.79
N ASN A 120 4.18 -0.84 -4.47
CA ASN A 120 5.40 -1.21 -5.20
C ASN A 120 6.45 -1.78 -4.23
N ARG A 121 6.73 -1.10 -3.13
CA ARG A 121 7.68 -1.56 -2.11
C ARG A 121 7.29 -2.93 -1.52
N LEU A 122 6.00 -3.10 -1.18
CA LEU A 122 5.45 -4.35 -0.67
C LEU A 122 5.65 -5.52 -1.66
N LEU A 123 5.55 -5.24 -2.94
CA LEU A 123 5.71 -6.23 -4.01
C LEU A 123 7.16 -6.37 -4.51
N GLY A 124 8.10 -5.63 -3.91
CA GLY A 124 9.50 -5.61 -4.33
C GLY A 124 9.68 -5.05 -5.75
N ARG A 125 8.82 -4.09 -6.16
CA ARG A 125 8.81 -3.50 -7.50
C ARG A 125 9.53 -2.16 -7.50
N GLU A 126 10.44 -1.99 -8.44
CA GLU A 126 11.17 -0.75 -8.68
C GLU A 126 11.07 -0.35 -10.16
N ALA A 127 10.98 0.95 -10.40
CA ALA A 127 10.91 1.46 -11.76
C ALA A 127 12.28 1.41 -12.45
N ASP A 128 12.32 0.93 -13.69
CA ASP A 128 13.49 1.07 -14.55
C ASP A 128 13.59 2.52 -15.06
N GLU A 129 14.39 3.33 -14.37
CA GLU A 129 14.53 4.75 -14.66
C GLU A 129 15.12 5.00 -16.04
N ASP A 130 16.09 4.18 -16.48
CA ASP A 130 16.73 4.29 -17.80
C ASP A 130 15.72 3.96 -18.91
N TYR A 131 14.97 2.88 -18.73
CA TYR A 131 13.91 2.54 -19.68
C TYR A 131 12.84 3.63 -19.77
N ILE A 132 12.42 4.20 -18.65
CA ILE A 132 11.45 5.29 -18.60
C ILE A 132 11.97 6.52 -19.33
N ALA A 133 13.24 6.89 -19.12
CA ALA A 133 13.85 8.04 -19.80
C ALA A 133 13.86 7.87 -21.31
N ASP A 134 14.22 6.68 -21.80
CA ASP A 134 14.34 6.38 -23.23
C ASP A 134 12.98 6.20 -23.92
N ASN A 135 11.97 5.74 -23.19
CA ASN A 135 10.68 5.33 -23.76
C ASN A 135 9.49 6.21 -23.33
N HIS A 136 9.69 7.32 -22.63
CA HIS A 136 8.64 8.15 -22.03
C HIS A 136 7.46 8.47 -22.97
N ARG A 137 7.68 8.53 -24.29
CA ARG A 137 6.61 8.78 -25.28
C ARG A 137 5.67 7.61 -25.51
N ARG A 138 6.04 6.42 -25.07
CA ARG A 138 5.26 5.18 -25.23
C ARG A 138 4.54 4.78 -23.94
N LEU A 139 4.91 5.40 -22.83
CA LEU A 139 4.39 5.09 -21.51
C LEU A 139 3.13 5.89 -21.23
N VAL A 140 2.29 5.34 -20.36
CA VAL A 140 1.17 6.06 -19.75
C VAL A 140 1.76 7.10 -18.81
N MET A 141 1.50 8.37 -19.12
CA MET A 141 2.00 9.51 -18.37
C MET A 141 0.83 10.32 -17.82
N PHE A 142 1.01 10.92 -16.66
CA PHE A 142 0.00 11.78 -16.03
C PHE A 142 0.48 13.23 -16.05
N PRO A 143 -0.31 14.19 -16.59
CA PRO A 143 0.13 15.58 -16.70
C PRO A 143 0.44 16.28 -15.36
N ASP A 144 -0.18 15.80 -14.29
CA ASP A 144 -0.03 16.30 -12.91
C ASP A 144 1.10 15.60 -12.14
N VAL A 145 1.72 14.56 -12.70
CA VAL A 145 2.85 13.84 -12.11
C VAL A 145 4.10 14.07 -12.97
N SER A 146 4.77 15.19 -12.73
CA SER A 146 6.02 15.52 -13.45
C SER A 146 7.22 14.75 -12.89
N SER A 147 8.33 14.71 -13.62
CA SER A 147 9.60 14.11 -13.18
C SER A 147 10.20 14.73 -11.90
N ARG A 148 9.63 15.84 -11.41
CA ARG A 148 9.99 16.45 -10.12
C ARG A 148 9.10 15.98 -8.98
N HIS A 149 8.03 15.25 -9.27
CA HIS A 149 7.15 14.71 -8.25
C HIS A 149 7.88 13.56 -7.52
N TRP A 150 7.85 13.55 -6.20
CA TRP A 150 8.57 12.58 -5.38
C TRP A 150 8.23 11.11 -5.73
N ALA A 151 6.98 10.83 -6.10
CA ALA A 151 6.51 9.49 -6.47
C ALA A 151 6.49 9.25 -8.00
N TYR A 152 7.19 10.07 -8.80
CA TYR A 152 7.13 9.96 -10.27
C TYR A 152 7.38 8.55 -10.77
N TYR A 153 8.48 7.95 -10.36
CA TYR A 153 8.86 6.61 -10.77
C TYR A 153 7.90 5.55 -10.24
N ASN A 154 7.46 5.65 -8.99
CA ASN A 154 6.48 4.74 -8.43
C ASN A 154 5.14 4.77 -9.15
N VAL A 155 4.69 5.96 -9.57
CA VAL A 155 3.44 6.10 -10.34
C VAL A 155 3.59 5.50 -11.73
N LEU A 156 4.73 5.67 -12.39
CA LEU A 156 4.99 5.08 -13.71
C LEU A 156 5.13 3.56 -13.63
N GLU A 157 5.80 3.03 -12.63
CA GLU A 157 5.87 1.59 -12.34
C GLU A 157 4.47 0.99 -12.25
N ALA A 158 3.62 1.56 -11.43
CA ALA A 158 2.26 1.06 -11.20
C ALA A 158 1.32 1.24 -12.42
N ALA A 159 1.59 2.20 -13.30
CA ALA A 159 0.70 2.55 -14.41
C ALA A 159 1.03 1.83 -15.72
N ASN A 160 2.23 1.30 -15.86
CA ASN A 160 2.70 0.71 -17.12
C ASN A 160 2.91 -0.80 -16.96
N ALA A 161 2.12 -1.59 -17.70
CA ALA A 161 2.29 -3.04 -17.73
C ALA A 161 3.61 -3.41 -18.44
N HIS A 162 4.42 -4.21 -17.78
CA HIS A 162 5.71 -4.71 -18.30
C HIS A 162 6.05 -6.06 -17.67
N THR A 163 7.02 -6.74 -18.26
CA THR A 163 7.66 -7.91 -17.65
C THR A 163 8.92 -7.44 -16.96
N ALA A 164 8.99 -7.64 -15.65
CA ALA A 164 10.16 -7.31 -14.87
C ALA A 164 11.12 -8.50 -14.80
N ILE A 165 12.39 -8.24 -15.01
CA ILE A 165 13.45 -9.15 -14.58
C ILE A 165 13.87 -8.67 -13.19
N LEU A 166 13.54 -9.46 -12.17
CA LEU A 166 13.86 -9.17 -10.77
C LEU A 166 15.38 -9.27 -10.55
N THR A 167 16.08 -8.28 -11.04
CA THR A 167 17.47 -8.00 -10.70
C THR A 167 17.49 -6.68 -9.92
N ALA A 168 18.46 -6.45 -9.08
CA ALA A 168 18.57 -5.16 -8.40
C ALA A 168 19.59 -4.27 -9.14
N PRO A 169 19.21 -3.19 -9.82
CA PRO A 169 17.84 -2.66 -10.00
C PRO A 169 16.98 -3.51 -10.95
N GLU A 170 15.66 -3.39 -10.82
CA GLU A 170 14.70 -4.02 -11.71
C GLU A 170 14.85 -3.47 -13.15
N THR A 171 14.79 -4.35 -14.16
CA THR A 171 14.81 -3.94 -15.57
C THR A 171 13.51 -4.35 -16.25
N TRP A 172 12.99 -3.47 -17.12
CA TRP A 172 11.77 -3.72 -17.85
C TRP A 172 12.03 -4.34 -19.21
N ASP A 173 11.35 -5.43 -19.51
CA ASP A 173 11.29 -6.03 -20.84
C ASP A 173 9.85 -5.95 -21.37
N LYS A 174 9.70 -5.60 -22.65
CA LYS A 174 8.39 -5.49 -23.33
C LYS A 174 8.34 -6.42 -24.53
#